data_45859b58e5ac0bc55c710fb90df9827a
#
_entry.id   45859b58e5ac0bc55c710fb90df9827a
#
_cell.length_a   1.000
_cell.length_b   1.000
_cell.length_c   1.000
_cell.angle_alpha   90.00
_cell.angle_beta   90.00
_cell.angle_gamma   90.00
#
_symmetry.space_group_name_H-M   'P 1'
#
loop_
_entity.id
_entity.type
_entity.pdbx_description
1 polymer ?
#
loop_
_entity_poly.entity_id
_entity_poly.type
_entity_poly.pdbx_seq_one_letter_code
_entity_poly.pdbx_strand_id
1 'polypeptide(L)'
;MEINLISDTVTKPSKEMLNSMVNAEVGDDVFKEDPTVNELEDKIAKMFGMDSALFFPSGTMTNQTAIKLHTNPGDQLICDKYAHVYNYEGGGVSFNSGVSCKLIDGNRGMFNNEQLIKAINPPDFYHSPKTSLVCVENTTNKGGGACWNIEELKSIKNTCLENSLSYHLDGARIWNAMIKMNQSPKDYGSLFDSISVCLSKGLGCPSGSVLIASNDLIDRALRVRKILGGGMRQVGYLAACGIYALENNFLRLSKDHDRASEIEKTLNNLSFIKKVEPVETNIVIFEIDSIINSDLFINKLNEKGIKIISMGDNKLRIVTHLDYTEEMHQAFLKILNELKF
;
A
#
# COMPACT_ATOMS: atom_id res chain seq x y z
N MET A 1 -22.84 10.40 -15.79
CA MET A 1 -22.09 9.28 -15.16
C MET A 1 -20.95 9.91 -14.38
N GLU A 2 -20.78 9.57 -13.11
CA GLU A 2 -19.64 10.05 -12.30
C GLU A 2 -18.53 9.01 -12.33
N ILE A 3 -17.31 9.44 -12.65
CA ILE A 3 -16.12 8.60 -12.73
C ILE A 3 -15.09 9.12 -11.72
N ASN A 4 -14.90 8.38 -10.63
CA ASN A 4 -13.97 8.78 -9.57
C ASN A 4 -12.67 7.97 -9.66
N LEU A 5 -11.59 8.61 -10.08
CA LEU A 5 -10.26 8.01 -10.25
C LEU A 5 -9.21 8.63 -9.29
N ILE A 6 -9.66 9.21 -8.18
CA ILE A 6 -8.79 9.86 -7.19
C ILE A 6 -7.87 8.83 -6.52
N SER A 7 -8.43 7.69 -6.11
CA SER A 7 -7.71 6.62 -5.39
C SER A 7 -8.52 5.32 -5.40
N ASP A 8 -7.86 4.18 -5.30
CA ASP A 8 -8.50 2.88 -5.04
C ASP A 8 -9.12 2.78 -3.62
N THR A 9 -8.83 3.73 -2.74
CA THR A 9 -9.46 3.85 -1.42
C THR A 9 -10.93 4.33 -1.47
N VAL A 10 -11.41 4.81 -2.63
CA VAL A 10 -12.83 5.20 -2.81
C VAL A 10 -13.72 4.03 -3.16
N THR A 11 -13.13 2.85 -3.41
CA THR A 11 -13.84 1.61 -3.73
C THR A 11 -14.83 1.24 -2.63
N LYS A 12 -16.04 0.89 -3.04
CA LYS A 12 -17.10 0.44 -2.13
C LYS A 12 -17.25 -1.07 -2.18
N PRO A 13 -17.64 -1.71 -1.07
CA PRO A 13 -17.90 -3.14 -1.07
C PRO A 13 -19.09 -3.49 -1.98
N SER A 14 -18.96 -4.59 -2.72
CA SER A 14 -20.04 -5.13 -3.55
C SER A 14 -21.20 -5.65 -2.68
N LYS A 15 -22.37 -5.88 -3.31
CA LYS A 15 -23.52 -6.47 -2.60
C LYS A 15 -23.20 -7.85 -2.03
N GLU A 16 -22.43 -8.65 -2.77
CA GLU A 16 -22.03 -10.00 -2.36
C GLU A 16 -21.06 -9.92 -1.16
N MET A 17 -20.12 -8.97 -1.16
CA MET A 17 -19.25 -8.71 -0.01
C MET A 17 -20.05 -8.23 1.21
N LEU A 18 -21.01 -7.34 1.02
CA LEU A 18 -21.92 -6.92 2.11
C LEU A 18 -22.76 -8.08 2.64
N ASN A 19 -23.22 -8.99 1.78
CA ASN A 19 -23.93 -10.18 2.20
C ASN A 19 -23.03 -11.11 3.04
N SER A 20 -21.75 -11.31 2.65
CA SER A 20 -20.82 -12.10 3.48
C SER A 20 -20.58 -11.42 4.83
N MET A 21 -20.50 -10.09 4.87
CA MET A 21 -20.39 -9.32 6.11
C MET A 21 -21.58 -9.54 7.05
N VAL A 22 -22.82 -9.39 6.55
CA VAL A 22 -24.04 -9.51 7.39
C VAL A 22 -24.25 -10.92 7.92
N ASN A 23 -23.80 -11.96 7.18
CA ASN A 23 -23.95 -13.36 7.57
C ASN A 23 -22.73 -13.91 8.33
N ALA A 24 -21.73 -13.08 8.67
CA ALA A 24 -20.54 -13.52 9.38
C ALA A 24 -20.87 -14.00 10.80
N GLU A 25 -20.30 -15.13 11.19
CA GLU A 25 -20.27 -15.56 12.58
C GLU A 25 -19.24 -14.73 13.35
N VAL A 26 -19.65 -14.10 14.45
CA VAL A 26 -18.81 -13.16 15.19
C VAL A 26 -18.76 -13.47 16.68
N GLY A 27 -17.66 -13.07 17.32
CA GLY A 27 -17.44 -13.12 18.76
C GLY A 27 -16.60 -11.96 19.22
N ASP A 28 -16.06 -12.00 20.43
CA ASP A 28 -15.20 -10.94 20.93
C ASP A 28 -13.72 -11.19 20.56
N ASP A 29 -13.21 -10.42 19.58
CA ASP A 29 -11.81 -10.53 19.13
C ASP A 29 -10.77 -10.30 20.25
N VAL A 30 -11.12 -9.49 21.25
CA VAL A 30 -10.21 -9.24 22.38
C VAL A 30 -9.97 -10.51 23.21
N PHE A 31 -10.92 -11.44 23.22
CA PHE A 31 -10.80 -12.75 23.85
C PHE A 31 -10.46 -13.89 22.87
N LYS A 32 -10.18 -13.53 21.60
CA LYS A 32 -9.94 -14.51 20.51
C LYS A 32 -11.14 -15.44 20.23
N GLU A 33 -12.33 -14.97 20.52
CA GLU A 33 -13.59 -15.70 20.35
C GLU A 33 -14.31 -15.38 19.03
N ASP A 34 -13.79 -14.45 18.21
CA ASP A 34 -14.35 -14.15 16.90
C ASP A 34 -13.83 -15.14 15.83
N PRO A 35 -14.66 -16.11 15.39
CA PRO A 35 -14.19 -17.16 14.49
C PRO A 35 -13.82 -16.64 13.12
N THR A 36 -14.50 -15.59 12.63
CA THR A 36 -14.25 -15.02 11.31
C THR A 36 -12.94 -14.21 11.27
N VAL A 37 -12.60 -13.52 12.35
CA VAL A 37 -11.27 -12.87 12.48
C VAL A 37 -10.17 -13.91 12.50
N ASN A 38 -10.33 -14.95 13.32
CA ASN A 38 -9.35 -16.03 13.43
C ASN A 38 -9.13 -16.71 12.08
N GLU A 39 -10.19 -16.98 11.32
CA GLU A 39 -10.11 -17.54 9.96
C GLU A 39 -9.32 -16.63 9.00
N LEU A 40 -9.59 -15.32 8.99
CA LEU A 40 -8.88 -14.36 8.13
C LEU A 40 -7.40 -14.30 8.48
N GLU A 41 -7.07 -14.19 9.78
CA GLU A 41 -5.69 -14.13 10.28
C GLU A 41 -4.92 -15.39 9.89
N ASP A 42 -5.48 -16.57 10.15
CA ASP A 42 -4.91 -17.87 9.77
C ASP A 42 -4.72 -18.03 8.26
N LYS A 43 -5.73 -17.60 7.47
CA LYS A 43 -5.69 -17.66 6.00
C LYS A 43 -4.54 -16.82 5.45
N ILE A 44 -4.40 -15.59 5.92
CA ILE A 44 -3.34 -14.68 5.44
C ILE A 44 -1.96 -15.17 5.91
N ALA A 45 -1.80 -15.58 7.17
CA ALA A 45 -0.54 -16.14 7.65
C ALA A 45 -0.09 -17.34 6.79
N LYS A 46 -0.98 -18.29 6.52
CA LYS A 46 -0.73 -19.45 5.64
C LYS A 46 -0.41 -19.06 4.20
N MET A 47 -1.10 -18.05 3.65
CA MET A 47 -0.81 -17.55 2.29
C MET A 47 0.63 -17.04 2.17
N PHE A 48 1.11 -16.31 3.16
CA PHE A 48 2.47 -15.76 3.18
C PHE A 48 3.52 -16.77 3.70
N GLY A 49 3.09 -17.91 4.27
CA GLY A 49 3.98 -18.90 4.87
C GLY A 49 4.72 -18.37 6.10
N MET A 50 4.08 -17.47 6.83
CA MET A 50 4.54 -16.90 8.10
C MET A 50 3.73 -17.47 9.26
N ASP A 51 4.24 -17.32 10.49
CA ASP A 51 3.68 -18.00 11.67
C ASP A 51 2.29 -17.49 12.05
N SER A 52 2.06 -16.17 12.00
CA SER A 52 0.85 -15.55 12.52
C SER A 52 0.50 -14.25 11.83
N ALA A 53 -0.74 -13.81 12.02
CA ALA A 53 -1.23 -12.52 11.52
C ALA A 53 -2.17 -11.88 12.54
N LEU A 54 -2.37 -10.56 12.42
CA LEU A 54 -3.24 -9.79 13.29
C LEU A 54 -4.01 -8.75 12.50
N PHE A 55 -5.33 -8.71 12.66
CA PHE A 55 -6.19 -7.72 12.01
C PHE A 55 -6.13 -6.35 12.69
N PHE A 56 -6.16 -5.29 11.86
CA PHE A 56 -6.14 -3.89 12.25
C PHE A 56 -7.19 -3.09 11.48
N PRO A 57 -7.75 -2.00 12.05
CA PRO A 57 -8.70 -1.14 11.37
C PRO A 57 -8.11 -0.38 10.17
N SER A 58 -6.79 -0.14 10.14
CA SER A 58 -6.14 0.64 9.08
C SER A 58 -4.69 0.22 8.83
N GLY A 59 -4.20 0.45 7.59
CA GLY A 59 -2.80 0.24 7.23
C GLY A 59 -1.83 1.13 8.01
N THR A 60 -2.23 2.37 8.31
CA THR A 60 -1.44 3.26 9.16
C THR A 60 -1.19 2.64 10.54
N MET A 61 -2.23 2.11 11.19
CA MET A 61 -2.06 1.48 12.50
C MET A 61 -1.17 0.23 12.41
N THR A 62 -1.31 -0.54 11.34
CA THR A 62 -0.48 -1.73 11.08
C THR A 62 0.99 -1.37 10.95
N ASN A 63 1.32 -0.38 10.10
CA ASN A 63 2.70 0.10 9.91
C ASN A 63 3.27 0.70 11.20
N GLN A 64 2.51 1.56 11.89
CA GLN A 64 2.96 2.17 13.14
C GLN A 64 3.18 1.13 14.25
N THR A 65 2.38 0.05 14.28
CA THR A 65 2.61 -1.08 15.15
C THR A 65 3.89 -1.82 14.81
N ALA A 66 4.12 -2.15 13.54
CA ALA A 66 5.34 -2.82 13.10
C ALA A 66 6.60 -1.99 13.42
N ILE A 67 6.59 -0.70 13.11
CA ILE A 67 7.71 0.20 13.39
C ILE A 67 8.02 0.22 14.90
N LYS A 68 6.98 0.35 15.73
CA LYS A 68 7.15 0.36 17.20
C LYS A 68 7.71 -0.96 17.74
N LEU A 69 7.41 -2.09 17.12
CA LEU A 69 7.89 -3.41 17.54
C LEU A 69 9.36 -3.65 17.17
N HIS A 70 9.82 -3.06 16.08
CA HIS A 70 11.16 -3.23 15.55
C HIS A 70 12.16 -2.16 16.00
N THR A 71 11.72 -1.15 16.76
CA THR A 71 12.56 0.00 17.11
C THR A 71 12.39 0.40 18.58
N ASN A 72 13.36 1.15 19.09
CA ASN A 72 13.30 1.82 20.38
C ASN A 72 13.37 3.34 20.20
N PRO A 73 12.86 4.14 21.14
CA PRO A 73 13.04 5.59 21.10
C PRO A 73 14.51 5.98 20.94
N GLY A 74 14.80 6.88 20.02
CA GLY A 74 16.16 7.30 19.65
C GLY A 74 16.79 6.52 18.51
N ASP A 75 16.19 5.43 18.05
CA ASP A 75 16.65 4.68 16.90
C ASP A 75 16.39 5.43 15.57
N GLN A 76 16.94 4.88 14.49
CA GLN A 76 16.73 5.31 13.11
C GLN A 76 16.06 4.22 12.29
N LEU A 77 15.04 4.61 11.54
CA LEU A 77 14.39 3.84 10.46
C LEU A 77 14.90 4.36 9.11
N ILE A 78 15.25 3.46 8.19
CA ILE A 78 15.59 3.80 6.81
C ILE A 78 14.38 3.52 5.91
N CYS A 79 14.00 4.50 5.07
CA CYS A 79 12.97 4.35 4.04
C CYS A 79 13.24 5.29 2.86
N ASP A 80 12.53 5.10 1.75
CA ASP A 80 12.55 6.08 0.65
C ASP A 80 11.88 7.40 1.06
N LYS A 81 12.33 8.51 0.47
CA LYS A 81 11.75 9.85 0.72
C LYS A 81 10.27 9.96 0.37
N TYR A 82 9.77 9.08 -0.50
CA TYR A 82 8.36 9.02 -0.90
C TYR A 82 7.55 8.00 -0.10
N ALA A 83 8.16 7.25 0.81
CA ALA A 83 7.47 6.24 1.62
C ALA A 83 6.25 6.81 2.35
N HIS A 84 5.16 6.04 2.36
CA HIS A 84 3.90 6.42 3.00
C HIS A 84 4.08 6.60 4.51
N VAL A 85 4.83 5.73 5.17
CA VAL A 85 5.12 5.78 6.61
C VAL A 85 5.74 7.10 7.06
N TYR A 86 6.50 7.75 6.18
CA TYR A 86 7.10 9.06 6.44
C TYR A 86 6.17 10.22 6.10
N ASN A 87 5.50 10.18 4.93
CA ASN A 87 4.79 11.35 4.39
C ASN A 87 3.32 11.44 4.81
N TYR A 88 2.64 10.30 5.06
CA TYR A 88 1.17 10.25 5.10
C TYR A 88 0.58 9.56 6.32
N GLU A 89 1.37 9.35 7.36
CA GLU A 89 0.92 8.74 8.62
C GLU A 89 0.98 9.71 9.80
N GLY A 90 0.76 11.00 9.53
CA GLY A 90 0.60 12.03 10.57
C GLY A 90 1.84 12.26 11.44
N GLY A 91 3.05 11.93 10.95
CA GLY A 91 4.27 11.97 11.76
C GLY A 91 4.37 10.82 12.76
N GLY A 92 3.62 9.74 12.51
CA GLY A 92 3.47 8.59 13.43
C GLY A 92 4.78 7.92 13.83
N VAL A 93 5.78 7.85 12.94
CA VAL A 93 7.10 7.27 13.23
C VAL A 93 7.74 7.93 14.46
N SER A 94 7.78 9.25 14.49
CA SER A 94 8.33 9.99 15.63
C SER A 94 7.36 10.03 16.81
N PHE A 95 6.06 10.25 16.56
CA PHE A 95 5.06 10.38 17.62
C PHE A 95 4.85 9.06 18.40
N ASN A 96 4.66 7.94 17.71
CA ASN A 96 4.37 6.66 18.34
C ASN A 96 5.62 5.93 18.83
N SER A 97 6.75 6.06 18.11
CA SER A 97 7.93 5.23 18.36
C SER A 97 9.15 6.03 18.83
N GLY A 98 9.15 7.36 18.71
CA GLY A 98 10.31 8.19 19.07
C GLY A 98 11.50 7.98 18.13
N VAL A 99 11.26 7.62 16.89
CA VAL A 99 12.25 7.19 15.90
C VAL A 99 12.47 8.27 14.84
N SER A 100 13.71 8.48 14.43
CA SER A 100 14.06 9.34 13.31
C SER A 100 14.04 8.57 11.98
N CYS A 101 13.69 9.25 10.87
CA CYS A 101 13.75 8.66 9.55
C CYS A 101 15.03 9.09 8.81
N LYS A 102 15.79 8.13 8.31
CA LYS A 102 16.84 8.35 7.31
C LYS A 102 16.24 8.10 5.94
N LEU A 103 16.14 9.17 5.16
CA LEU A 103 15.50 9.12 3.85
C LEU A 103 16.53 8.83 2.77
N ILE A 104 16.21 7.88 1.90
CA ILE A 104 16.97 7.61 0.67
C ILE A 104 16.22 8.27 -0.50
N ASP A 105 16.97 8.90 -1.41
CA ASP A 105 16.45 9.40 -2.68
C ASP A 105 16.57 8.30 -3.74
N GLY A 106 15.61 7.42 -3.75
CA GLY A 106 15.53 6.32 -4.69
C GLY A 106 14.83 6.69 -6.00
N ASN A 107 14.83 5.76 -6.94
CA ASN A 107 14.09 5.91 -8.19
C ASN A 107 12.65 5.41 -8.02
N ARG A 108 11.67 6.28 -8.25
CA ARG A 108 10.24 5.95 -8.14
C ARG A 108 9.85 5.34 -6.77
N GLY A 109 10.47 5.82 -5.69
CA GLY A 109 10.19 5.32 -4.33
C GLY A 109 10.92 4.02 -3.97
N MET A 110 11.87 3.57 -4.78
CA MET A 110 12.67 2.37 -4.59
C MET A 110 14.15 2.73 -4.56
N PHE A 111 14.88 2.20 -3.61
CA PHE A 111 16.33 2.36 -3.48
C PHE A 111 17.05 1.03 -3.72
N ASN A 112 18.30 1.08 -4.10
CA ASN A 112 19.12 -0.12 -4.26
C ASN A 112 19.94 -0.42 -3.00
N ASN A 113 20.56 -1.59 -2.99
CA ASN A 113 21.37 -2.06 -1.85
C ASN A 113 22.60 -1.16 -1.55
N GLU A 114 23.23 -0.56 -2.57
CA GLU A 114 24.35 0.37 -2.35
C GLU A 114 23.92 1.64 -1.62
N GLN A 115 22.71 2.14 -1.94
CA GLN A 115 22.12 3.29 -1.26
C GLN A 115 21.76 2.94 0.19
N LEU A 116 21.25 1.72 0.44
CA LEU A 116 20.97 1.23 1.79
C LEU A 116 22.26 1.18 2.64
N ILE A 117 23.33 0.55 2.15
CA ILE A 117 24.59 0.43 2.87
C ILE A 117 25.11 1.81 3.30
N LYS A 118 25.03 2.80 2.42
CA LYS A 118 25.45 4.20 2.72
C LYS A 118 24.56 4.89 3.75
N ALA A 119 23.34 4.43 3.96
CA ALA A 119 22.37 5.03 4.88
C ALA A 119 22.48 4.44 6.30
N ILE A 120 23.10 3.26 6.46
CA ILE A 120 23.29 2.60 7.75
C ILE A 120 24.35 3.35 8.56
N ASN A 121 24.01 3.75 9.77
CA ASN A 121 24.96 4.35 10.70
C ASN A 121 25.89 3.27 11.29
N PRO A 122 27.19 3.57 11.48
CA PRO A 122 28.10 2.62 12.12
C PRO A 122 27.63 2.25 13.54
N PRO A 123 27.53 0.95 13.87
CA PRO A 123 26.92 0.51 15.13
C PRO A 123 27.71 0.97 16.37
N ASP A 124 29.03 1.17 16.27
CA ASP A 124 29.90 1.59 17.35
C ASP A 124 30.03 3.11 17.50
N PHE A 125 29.38 3.88 16.61
CA PHE A 125 29.45 5.33 16.65
C PHE A 125 28.29 5.91 17.46
N TYR A 126 28.46 6.04 18.79
CA TYR A 126 27.42 6.44 19.72
C TYR A 126 26.83 7.85 19.51
N HIS A 127 27.45 8.70 18.69
CA HIS A 127 26.92 10.04 18.35
C HIS A 127 25.76 10.01 17.37
N SER A 128 25.61 8.96 16.57
CA SER A 128 24.51 8.80 15.61
C SER A 128 23.40 7.92 16.19
N PRO A 129 22.14 8.10 15.75
CA PRO A 129 21.08 7.17 16.07
C PRO A 129 21.44 5.75 15.60
N LYS A 130 21.10 4.74 16.40
CA LYS A 130 21.23 3.34 15.96
C LYS A 130 20.25 3.05 14.83
N THR A 131 20.75 2.56 13.70
CA THR A 131 19.87 2.02 12.67
C THR A 131 19.28 0.70 13.14
N SER A 132 17.96 0.54 13.11
CA SER A 132 17.27 -0.65 13.63
C SER A 132 16.31 -1.26 12.62
N LEU A 133 15.77 -0.48 11.68
CA LEU A 133 14.73 -0.93 10.76
C LEU A 133 14.94 -0.39 9.36
N VAL A 134 14.73 -1.26 8.37
CA VAL A 134 14.55 -0.88 6.97
C VAL A 134 13.10 -1.10 6.59
N CYS A 135 12.43 -0.08 6.03
CA CYS A 135 11.05 -0.14 5.57
C CYS A 135 10.99 0.14 4.07
N VAL A 136 10.39 -0.78 3.31
CA VAL A 136 10.10 -0.61 1.89
C VAL A 136 8.60 -0.64 1.64
N GLU A 137 8.15 0.07 0.59
CA GLU A 137 6.74 0.13 0.19
C GLU A 137 6.55 -0.56 -1.16
N ASN A 138 5.60 -1.49 -1.28
CA ASN A 138 5.27 -2.17 -2.53
C ASN A 138 3.73 -2.34 -2.70
N THR A 139 3.14 -1.92 -3.83
CA THR A 139 3.72 -1.04 -4.86
C THR A 139 3.90 0.37 -4.33
N THR A 140 4.85 1.11 -4.86
CA THR A 140 5.13 2.48 -4.41
C THR A 140 4.04 3.45 -4.87
N ASN A 141 3.41 4.16 -3.94
CA ASN A 141 2.30 5.07 -4.23
C ASN A 141 2.76 6.29 -5.07
N LYS A 142 3.74 7.05 -4.57
CA LYS A 142 4.30 8.21 -5.27
C LYS A 142 5.18 7.84 -6.46
N GLY A 143 5.62 6.59 -6.53
CA GLY A 143 6.36 6.06 -7.68
C GLY A 143 5.49 5.59 -8.84
N GLY A 144 4.16 5.83 -8.80
CA GLY A 144 3.26 5.44 -9.89
C GLY A 144 2.93 3.96 -9.91
N GLY A 145 2.80 3.33 -8.74
CA GLY A 145 2.48 1.90 -8.65
C GLY A 145 3.63 0.99 -9.10
N ALA A 146 4.88 1.47 -8.99
CA ALA A 146 6.06 0.70 -9.37
C ALA A 146 6.25 -0.51 -8.45
N CYS A 147 6.69 -1.61 -9.06
CA CYS A 147 6.93 -2.89 -8.39
C CYS A 147 8.41 -3.10 -8.15
N TRP A 148 8.78 -3.55 -6.95
CA TRP A 148 10.14 -3.95 -6.65
C TRP A 148 10.54 -5.23 -7.40
N ASN A 149 11.79 -5.26 -7.86
CA ASN A 149 12.41 -6.49 -8.30
C ASN A 149 12.70 -7.37 -7.08
N ILE A 150 12.30 -8.64 -7.13
CA ILE A 150 12.47 -9.58 -6.01
C ILE A 150 13.95 -9.81 -5.66
N GLU A 151 14.85 -9.77 -6.64
CA GLU A 151 16.29 -9.96 -6.40
C GLU A 151 16.89 -8.75 -5.66
N GLU A 152 16.38 -7.53 -5.91
CA GLU A 152 16.77 -6.36 -5.12
C GLU A 152 16.28 -6.47 -3.68
N LEU A 153 15.03 -6.93 -3.47
CA LEU A 153 14.50 -7.18 -2.12
C LEU A 153 15.32 -8.23 -1.36
N LYS A 154 15.78 -9.28 -2.04
CA LYS A 154 16.70 -10.29 -1.47
C LYS A 154 18.04 -9.69 -1.10
N SER A 155 18.59 -8.84 -1.97
CA SER A 155 19.87 -8.15 -1.71
C SER A 155 19.77 -7.26 -0.48
N ILE A 156 18.69 -6.49 -0.35
CA ILE A 156 18.38 -5.67 0.82
C ILE A 156 18.22 -6.55 2.08
N LYS A 157 17.49 -7.69 1.99
CA LYS A 157 17.37 -8.65 3.12
C LYS A 157 18.71 -9.13 3.62
N ASN A 158 19.63 -9.49 2.71
CA ASN A 158 20.97 -9.94 3.10
C ASN A 158 21.73 -8.85 3.85
N THR A 159 21.70 -7.61 3.37
CA THR A 159 22.30 -6.47 4.08
C THR A 159 21.64 -6.22 5.43
N CYS A 160 20.32 -6.39 5.56
CA CYS A 160 19.65 -6.29 6.85
C CYS A 160 20.15 -7.37 7.82
N LEU A 161 20.29 -8.61 7.37
CA LEU A 161 20.80 -9.71 8.20
C LEU A 161 22.25 -9.47 8.66
N GLU A 162 23.13 -9.05 7.76
CA GLU A 162 24.55 -8.75 8.04
C GLU A 162 24.71 -7.62 9.08
N ASN A 163 23.76 -6.67 9.12
CA ASN A 163 23.79 -5.53 10.01
C ASN A 163 22.83 -5.63 11.21
N SER A 164 22.18 -6.79 11.42
CA SER A 164 21.19 -7.01 12.48
C SER A 164 20.04 -5.99 12.46
N LEU A 165 19.58 -5.62 11.27
CA LEU A 165 18.43 -4.73 11.04
C LEU A 165 17.17 -5.55 10.81
N SER A 166 16.05 -5.09 11.35
CA SER A 166 14.74 -5.61 10.97
C SER A 166 14.35 -5.12 9.59
N TYR A 167 13.53 -5.91 8.88
CA TYR A 167 13.06 -5.60 7.53
C TYR A 167 11.52 -5.67 7.47
N HIS A 168 10.89 -4.53 7.26
CA HIS A 168 9.42 -4.38 7.18
C HIS A 168 8.95 -4.03 5.78
N LEU A 169 7.87 -4.66 5.34
CA LEU A 169 7.17 -4.33 4.10
C LEU A 169 5.88 -3.58 4.41
N ASP A 170 5.80 -2.30 3.99
CA ASP A 170 4.51 -1.65 3.75
C ASP A 170 3.92 -2.19 2.44
N GLY A 171 3.09 -3.20 2.58
CA GLY A 171 2.41 -3.90 1.49
C GLY A 171 1.02 -3.34 1.21
N ALA A 172 0.81 -2.03 1.34
CA ALA A 172 -0.49 -1.39 1.12
C ALA A 172 -1.14 -1.74 -0.22
N ARG A 173 -0.32 -2.04 -1.25
CA ARG A 173 -0.76 -2.53 -2.57
C ARG A 173 0.02 -3.76 -3.03
N ILE A 174 0.49 -4.57 -2.11
CA ILE A 174 1.27 -5.77 -2.43
C ILE A 174 0.50 -6.75 -3.33
N TRP A 175 -0.81 -6.81 -3.20
CA TRP A 175 -1.67 -7.62 -4.05
C TRP A 175 -1.54 -7.27 -5.54
N ASN A 176 -1.40 -5.96 -5.85
CA ASN A 176 -1.12 -5.50 -7.20
C ASN A 176 0.28 -5.92 -7.69
N ALA A 177 1.31 -5.81 -6.83
CA ALA A 177 2.66 -6.24 -7.16
C ALA A 177 2.71 -7.75 -7.47
N MET A 178 2.04 -8.58 -6.67
CA MET A 178 1.98 -10.03 -6.88
C MET A 178 1.38 -10.39 -8.24
N ILE A 179 0.26 -9.77 -8.62
CA ILE A 179 -0.36 -9.97 -9.93
C ILE A 179 0.57 -9.53 -11.06
N LYS A 180 1.16 -8.34 -10.95
CA LYS A 180 2.03 -7.78 -11.99
C LYS A 180 3.30 -8.59 -12.20
N MET A 181 3.94 -9.00 -11.11
CA MET A 181 5.23 -9.67 -11.13
C MET A 181 5.10 -11.20 -11.18
N ASN A 182 3.86 -11.73 -11.16
CA ASN A 182 3.57 -13.17 -11.08
C ASN A 182 4.30 -13.84 -9.91
N GLN A 183 4.25 -13.21 -8.74
CA GLN A 183 4.88 -13.65 -7.51
C GLN A 183 3.84 -14.15 -6.52
N SER A 184 4.20 -15.16 -5.73
CA SER A 184 3.34 -15.70 -4.68
C SER A 184 3.48 -14.90 -3.37
N PRO A 185 2.48 -14.93 -2.48
CA PRO A 185 2.63 -14.36 -1.14
C PRO A 185 3.82 -14.94 -0.37
N LYS A 186 4.15 -16.23 -0.55
CA LYS A 186 5.28 -16.89 0.11
C LYS A 186 6.64 -16.34 -0.30
N ASP A 187 6.77 -15.85 -1.54
CA ASP A 187 8.01 -15.22 -1.98
C ASP A 187 8.34 -13.99 -1.12
N TYR A 188 7.29 -13.23 -0.75
CA TYR A 188 7.43 -12.08 0.15
C TYR A 188 7.57 -12.50 1.61
N GLY A 189 6.77 -13.46 2.09
CA GLY A 189 6.84 -13.93 3.48
C GLY A 189 8.21 -14.45 3.88
N SER A 190 8.98 -14.99 2.93
CA SER A 190 10.34 -15.47 3.18
C SER A 190 11.39 -14.37 3.36
N LEU A 191 11.07 -13.12 2.96
CA LEU A 191 12.04 -12.02 2.92
C LEU A 191 11.94 -11.09 4.13
N PHE A 192 10.73 -10.88 4.65
CA PHE A 192 10.48 -9.82 5.64
C PHE A 192 10.27 -10.37 7.04
N ASP A 193 10.66 -9.60 8.04
CA ASP A 193 10.38 -9.91 9.44
C ASP A 193 8.93 -9.56 9.82
N SER A 194 8.36 -8.58 9.11
CA SER A 194 6.94 -8.24 9.20
C SER A 194 6.42 -7.63 7.90
N ILE A 195 5.14 -7.89 7.59
CA ILE A 195 4.46 -7.39 6.40
C ILE A 195 3.12 -6.80 6.82
N SER A 196 2.85 -5.57 6.37
CA SER A 196 1.53 -4.94 6.43
C SER A 196 0.82 -5.10 5.10
N VAL A 197 -0.44 -5.59 5.09
CA VAL A 197 -1.25 -5.69 3.88
C VAL A 197 -2.58 -4.97 4.07
N CYS A 198 -2.97 -4.12 3.12
CA CYS A 198 -4.29 -3.48 3.14
C CYS A 198 -5.34 -4.31 2.41
N LEU A 199 -6.55 -4.34 2.99
CA LEU A 199 -7.75 -4.92 2.38
C LEU A 199 -8.65 -3.83 1.76
N SER A 200 -8.57 -2.60 2.29
CA SER A 200 -9.45 -1.45 2.01
C SER A 200 -9.03 -0.59 0.82
N LYS A 201 -8.48 -1.20 -0.23
CA LYS A 201 -8.08 -0.54 -1.49
C LYS A 201 -8.63 -1.32 -2.69
N GLY A 202 -7.79 -1.73 -3.64
CA GLY A 202 -8.19 -2.48 -4.83
C GLY A 202 -8.98 -3.77 -4.55
N LEU A 203 -8.83 -4.38 -3.38
CA LEU A 203 -9.61 -5.52 -2.93
C LEU A 203 -11.08 -5.17 -2.57
N GLY A 204 -11.40 -3.90 -2.35
CA GLY A 204 -12.78 -3.42 -2.17
C GLY A 204 -13.36 -3.57 -0.77
N CYS A 205 -12.60 -3.96 0.24
CA CYS A 205 -13.10 -4.00 1.61
C CYS A 205 -13.36 -2.58 2.15
N PRO A 206 -14.38 -2.39 2.99
CA PRO A 206 -14.73 -1.07 3.54
C PRO A 206 -13.67 -0.55 4.51
N SER A 207 -12.94 -1.44 5.17
CA SER A 207 -11.88 -1.16 6.13
C SER A 207 -11.02 -2.41 6.32
N GLY A 208 -9.87 -2.25 6.97
CA GLY A 208 -9.05 -3.35 7.42
C GLY A 208 -7.68 -3.46 6.75
N SER A 209 -6.75 -3.88 7.56
CA SER A 209 -5.38 -4.26 7.20
C SER A 209 -4.93 -5.39 8.10
N VAL A 210 -3.89 -6.10 7.72
CA VAL A 210 -3.36 -7.22 8.50
C VAL A 210 -1.85 -7.07 8.62
N LEU A 211 -1.33 -7.24 9.84
CA LEU A 211 0.10 -7.42 10.11
C LEU A 211 0.41 -8.91 10.13
N ILE A 212 1.44 -9.31 9.42
CA ILE A 212 1.90 -10.69 9.30
C ILE A 212 3.33 -10.74 9.83
N ALA A 213 3.63 -11.65 10.76
CA ALA A 213 4.95 -11.77 11.38
C ALA A 213 5.10 -13.11 12.12
N SER A 214 6.19 -13.26 12.87
CA SER A 214 6.36 -14.37 13.82
C SER A 214 5.36 -14.29 14.98
N ASN A 215 5.11 -15.41 15.65
CA ASN A 215 4.23 -15.47 16.82
C ASN A 215 4.63 -14.46 17.90
N ASP A 216 5.93 -14.35 18.24
CA ASP A 216 6.43 -13.40 19.23
C ASP A 216 6.08 -11.94 18.88
N LEU A 217 6.28 -11.54 17.62
CA LEU A 217 5.95 -10.20 17.16
C LEU A 217 4.43 -9.94 17.23
N ILE A 218 3.61 -10.91 16.85
CA ILE A 218 2.15 -10.77 16.88
C ILE A 218 1.62 -10.71 18.31
N ASP A 219 2.14 -11.49 19.25
CA ASP A 219 1.78 -11.40 20.67
C ASP A 219 2.08 -10.01 21.25
N ARG A 220 3.21 -9.44 20.88
CA ARG A 220 3.57 -8.07 21.27
C ARG A 220 2.71 -7.02 20.55
N ALA A 221 2.33 -7.28 19.30
CA ALA A 221 1.46 -6.41 18.49
C ALA A 221 0.07 -6.22 19.11
N LEU A 222 -0.48 -7.26 19.77
CA LEU A 222 -1.76 -7.17 20.49
C LEU A 222 -1.79 -6.00 21.49
N ARG A 223 -0.70 -5.84 22.25
CA ARG A 223 -0.59 -4.75 23.23
C ARG A 223 -0.49 -3.38 22.55
N VAL A 224 0.29 -3.28 21.48
CA VAL A 224 0.43 -2.03 20.72
C VAL A 224 -0.90 -1.67 20.04
N ARG A 225 -1.57 -2.65 19.40
CA ARG A 225 -2.92 -2.47 18.82
C ARG A 225 -3.90 -1.93 19.87
N LYS A 226 -3.86 -2.46 21.09
CA LYS A 226 -4.73 -2.00 22.18
C LYS A 226 -4.44 -0.56 22.60
N ILE A 227 -3.17 -0.18 22.74
CA ILE A 227 -2.74 1.19 23.07
C ILE A 227 -3.21 2.18 22.01
N LEU A 228 -3.11 1.81 20.73
CA LEU A 228 -3.54 2.64 19.59
C LEU A 228 -5.05 2.67 19.36
N GLY A 229 -5.83 1.94 20.18
CA GLY A 229 -7.30 1.92 20.10
C GLY A 229 -7.87 0.96 19.04
N GLY A 230 -7.02 0.08 18.45
CA GLY A 230 -7.41 -0.84 17.37
C GLY A 230 -8.01 -2.18 17.83
N GLY A 231 -8.14 -2.42 19.13
CA GLY A 231 -8.81 -3.61 19.66
C GLY A 231 -10.33 -3.44 19.60
N MET A 232 -10.94 -3.91 18.53
CA MET A 232 -12.39 -3.92 18.32
C MET A 232 -13.00 -5.23 18.86
N ARG A 233 -14.33 -5.28 18.98
CA ARG A 233 -15.03 -6.44 19.56
C ARG A 233 -15.49 -7.38 18.43
N GLN A 234 -16.69 -7.29 17.93
CA GLN A 234 -17.25 -8.13 16.88
C GLN A 234 -16.75 -7.67 15.49
N VAL A 235 -15.45 -7.71 15.31
CA VAL A 235 -14.82 -7.21 14.09
C VAL A 235 -14.83 -8.23 12.94
N GLY A 236 -15.29 -9.45 13.22
CA GLY A 236 -15.53 -10.50 12.22
C GLY A 236 -16.42 -10.05 11.06
N TYR A 237 -17.32 -9.09 11.27
CA TYR A 237 -18.05 -8.46 10.18
C TYR A 237 -17.11 -7.85 9.11
N LEU A 238 -16.06 -7.16 9.54
CA LEU A 238 -15.06 -6.60 8.61
C LEU A 238 -14.11 -7.68 8.08
N ALA A 239 -13.78 -8.66 8.91
CA ALA A 239 -12.92 -9.79 8.50
C ALA A 239 -13.56 -10.63 7.40
N ALA A 240 -14.88 -10.85 7.44
CA ALA A 240 -15.64 -11.53 6.37
C ALA A 240 -15.48 -10.84 5.01
N CYS A 241 -15.46 -9.51 4.98
CA CYS A 241 -15.15 -8.76 3.76
C CYS A 241 -13.74 -9.10 3.25
N GLY A 242 -12.76 -9.26 4.15
CA GLY A 242 -11.39 -9.65 3.83
C GLY A 242 -11.31 -11.04 3.20
N ILE A 243 -11.99 -12.03 3.79
CA ILE A 243 -12.06 -13.39 3.27
C ILE A 243 -12.68 -13.39 1.86
N TYR A 244 -13.85 -12.74 1.71
CA TYR A 244 -14.52 -12.59 0.42
C TYR A 244 -13.60 -11.95 -0.63
N ALA A 245 -12.90 -10.88 -0.26
CA ALA A 245 -12.03 -10.13 -1.16
C ALA A 245 -10.85 -10.95 -1.67
N LEU A 246 -10.21 -11.73 -0.79
CA LEU A 246 -9.10 -12.62 -1.15
C LEU A 246 -9.54 -13.72 -2.13
N GLU A 247 -10.76 -14.21 -1.99
CA GLU A 247 -11.30 -15.27 -2.84
C GLU A 247 -11.83 -14.78 -4.19
N ASN A 248 -12.39 -13.56 -4.23
CA ASN A 248 -13.13 -13.08 -5.40
C ASN A 248 -12.48 -11.91 -6.12
N ASN A 249 -11.72 -11.05 -5.41
CA ASN A 249 -11.23 -9.78 -5.96
C ASN A 249 -9.73 -9.77 -6.25
N PHE A 250 -8.94 -10.72 -5.70
CA PHE A 250 -7.49 -10.72 -5.85
C PHE A 250 -7.07 -10.82 -7.32
N LEU A 251 -7.48 -11.86 -8.04
CA LEU A 251 -7.11 -12.05 -9.45
C LEU A 251 -7.68 -10.97 -10.38
N ARG A 252 -8.80 -10.34 -9.98
CA ARG A 252 -9.44 -9.28 -10.73
C ARG A 252 -8.59 -8.00 -10.83
N LEU A 253 -7.61 -7.80 -9.93
CA LEU A 253 -6.71 -6.65 -9.96
C LEU A 253 -5.99 -6.49 -11.31
N SER A 254 -5.81 -7.58 -12.06
CA SER A 254 -5.26 -7.51 -13.42
C SER A 254 -6.06 -6.59 -14.35
N LYS A 255 -7.40 -6.55 -14.22
CA LYS A 255 -8.26 -5.66 -15.02
C LYS A 255 -8.00 -4.18 -14.73
N ASP A 256 -7.63 -3.84 -13.50
CA ASP A 256 -7.26 -2.47 -13.13
C ASP A 256 -5.93 -2.08 -13.78
N HIS A 257 -4.98 -3.02 -13.87
CA HIS A 257 -3.70 -2.82 -14.57
C HIS A 257 -3.89 -2.63 -16.07
N ASP A 258 -4.75 -3.44 -16.70
CA ASP A 258 -5.04 -3.35 -18.14
C ASP A 258 -5.61 -1.96 -18.46
N ARG A 259 -6.63 -1.51 -17.72
CA ARG A 259 -7.22 -0.18 -17.88
C ARG A 259 -6.22 0.95 -17.64
N ALA A 260 -5.36 0.83 -16.63
CA ALA A 260 -4.30 1.82 -16.38
C ALA A 260 -3.32 1.90 -17.55
N SER A 261 -2.94 0.77 -18.15
CA SER A 261 -2.08 0.71 -19.34
C SER A 261 -2.75 1.32 -20.57
N GLU A 262 -4.07 1.15 -20.76
CA GLU A 262 -4.80 1.79 -21.87
C GLU A 262 -4.88 3.31 -21.68
N ILE A 263 -5.06 3.78 -20.43
CA ILE A 263 -5.00 5.23 -20.11
C ILE A 263 -3.59 5.76 -20.40
N GLU A 264 -2.52 5.07 -20.02
CA GLU A 264 -1.14 5.45 -20.37
C GLU A 264 -0.96 5.64 -21.89
N LYS A 265 -1.38 4.65 -22.69
CA LYS A 265 -1.29 4.70 -24.15
C LYS A 265 -2.06 5.91 -24.71
N THR A 266 -3.25 6.18 -24.18
CA THR A 266 -4.07 7.31 -24.61
C THR A 266 -3.39 8.63 -24.28
N LEU A 267 -2.92 8.80 -23.03
CA LEU A 267 -2.23 10.01 -22.59
C LEU A 267 -0.97 10.30 -23.41
N ASN A 268 -0.17 9.28 -23.73
CA ASN A 268 1.05 9.44 -24.54
C ASN A 268 0.79 9.93 -25.97
N ASN A 269 -0.45 9.82 -26.49
CA ASN A 269 -0.84 10.33 -27.81
C ASN A 269 -1.36 11.78 -27.79
N LEU A 270 -1.52 12.37 -26.61
CA LEU A 270 -2.07 13.72 -26.47
C LEU A 270 -0.94 14.77 -26.44
N SER A 271 -1.01 15.77 -27.36
CA SER A 271 0.05 16.76 -27.53
C SER A 271 0.31 17.66 -26.32
N PHE A 272 -0.63 17.76 -25.40
CA PHE A 272 -0.54 18.54 -24.17
C PHE A 272 -0.04 17.74 -22.97
N ILE A 273 0.26 16.46 -23.14
CA ILE A 273 0.90 15.63 -22.11
C ILE A 273 2.41 15.66 -22.34
N LYS A 274 3.13 16.16 -21.34
CA LYS A 274 4.60 16.28 -21.40
C LYS A 274 5.28 14.94 -21.12
N LYS A 275 4.76 14.17 -20.17
CA LYS A 275 5.34 12.88 -19.74
C LYS A 275 4.27 12.03 -19.05
N VAL A 276 4.30 10.73 -19.29
CA VAL A 276 3.62 9.73 -18.45
C VAL A 276 4.70 8.88 -17.78
N GLU A 277 4.64 8.73 -16.46
CA GLU A 277 5.51 7.78 -15.77
C GLU A 277 5.14 6.33 -16.17
N PRO A 278 6.11 5.41 -16.25
CA PRO A 278 5.81 4.03 -16.65
C PRO A 278 4.72 3.41 -15.77
N VAL A 279 3.65 2.92 -16.39
CA VAL A 279 2.51 2.30 -15.70
C VAL A 279 2.75 0.80 -15.55
N GLU A 280 2.90 0.35 -14.33
CA GLU A 280 3.10 -1.06 -14.01
C GLU A 280 1.85 -1.73 -13.44
N THR A 281 1.10 -1.00 -12.61
CA THR A 281 -0.11 -1.50 -11.94
C THR A 281 -1.30 -0.57 -12.17
N ASN A 282 -2.02 -0.21 -11.13
CA ASN A 282 -3.27 0.54 -11.20
C ASN A 282 -3.11 2.07 -11.03
N ILE A 283 -1.88 2.58 -10.91
CA ILE A 283 -1.62 4.02 -10.72
C ILE A 283 -1.00 4.60 -11.98
N VAL A 284 -1.59 5.67 -12.50
CA VAL A 284 -1.08 6.44 -13.63
C VAL A 284 -0.70 7.83 -13.14
N ILE A 285 0.58 8.18 -13.23
CA ILE A 285 1.09 9.53 -12.95
C ILE A 285 1.56 10.15 -14.26
N PHE A 286 1.12 11.37 -14.52
CA PHE A 286 1.50 12.08 -15.73
C PHE A 286 1.71 13.57 -15.45
N GLU A 287 2.53 14.20 -16.27
CA GLU A 287 2.82 15.63 -16.26
C GLU A 287 2.21 16.28 -17.49
N ILE A 288 1.44 17.34 -17.31
CA ILE A 288 0.91 18.15 -18.42
C ILE A 288 1.89 19.25 -18.77
N ASP A 289 1.82 19.75 -20.02
CA ASP A 289 2.65 20.87 -20.45
C ASP A 289 2.44 22.08 -19.54
N SER A 290 3.52 22.78 -19.23
CA SER A 290 3.53 23.97 -18.34
C SER A 290 2.71 25.16 -18.88
N ILE A 291 2.38 25.15 -20.17
CA ILE A 291 1.49 26.15 -20.78
C ILE A 291 0.04 25.97 -20.29
N ILE A 292 -0.33 24.75 -19.86
CA ILE A 292 -1.66 24.40 -19.36
C ILE A 292 -1.62 24.41 -17.82
N ASN A 293 -2.52 25.18 -17.22
CA ASN A 293 -2.72 25.14 -15.78
C ASN A 293 -3.39 23.81 -15.36
N SER A 294 -2.80 23.12 -14.37
CA SER A 294 -3.33 21.82 -13.86
C SER A 294 -4.76 21.94 -13.32
N ASP A 295 -5.10 23.08 -12.71
CA ASP A 295 -6.46 23.30 -12.20
C ASP A 295 -7.47 23.42 -13.35
N LEU A 296 -7.09 24.07 -14.46
CA LEU A 296 -7.92 24.11 -15.67
C LEU A 296 -8.17 22.72 -16.25
N PHE A 297 -7.13 21.87 -16.28
CA PHE A 297 -7.26 20.48 -16.72
C PHE A 297 -8.24 19.70 -15.84
N ILE A 298 -8.04 19.77 -14.52
CA ILE A 298 -8.91 19.10 -13.54
C ILE A 298 -10.34 19.61 -13.64
N ASN A 299 -10.55 20.93 -13.76
CA ASN A 299 -11.88 21.52 -13.87
C ASN A 299 -12.62 21.05 -15.12
N LYS A 300 -11.94 20.98 -16.29
CA LYS A 300 -12.54 20.43 -17.51
C LYS A 300 -12.97 18.97 -17.35
N LEU A 301 -12.20 18.15 -16.62
CA LEU A 301 -12.57 16.78 -16.31
C LEU A 301 -13.76 16.73 -15.34
N ASN A 302 -13.76 17.58 -14.29
CA ASN A 302 -14.83 17.67 -13.32
C ASN A 302 -16.18 18.07 -13.98
N GLU A 303 -16.17 18.99 -14.96
CA GLU A 303 -17.33 19.35 -15.75
C GLU A 303 -17.90 18.17 -16.54
N LYS A 304 -17.08 17.17 -16.86
CA LYS A 304 -17.48 15.89 -17.48
C LYS A 304 -17.79 14.79 -16.47
N GLY A 305 -17.79 15.11 -15.16
CA GLY A 305 -18.05 14.16 -14.09
C GLY A 305 -16.88 13.24 -13.74
N ILE A 306 -15.64 13.60 -14.14
CA ILE A 306 -14.42 12.81 -13.89
C ILE A 306 -13.61 13.48 -12.81
N LYS A 307 -13.27 12.73 -11.75
CA LYS A 307 -12.46 13.18 -10.62
C LYS A 307 -11.09 12.53 -10.65
N ILE A 308 -10.04 13.34 -10.65
CA ILE A 308 -8.63 12.96 -10.51
C ILE A 308 -7.97 13.84 -9.47
N ILE A 309 -6.70 13.57 -9.12
CA ILE A 309 -5.98 14.36 -8.11
C ILE A 309 -4.72 15.02 -8.66
N SER A 310 -4.46 16.26 -8.21
CA SER A 310 -3.16 16.92 -8.41
C SER A 310 -2.13 16.38 -7.41
N MET A 311 -0.89 16.25 -7.87
CA MET A 311 0.29 15.94 -7.05
C MET A 311 1.23 17.15 -6.88
N GLY A 312 0.84 18.33 -7.36
CA GLY A 312 1.69 19.51 -7.47
C GLY A 312 2.55 19.51 -8.75
N ASP A 313 3.18 20.65 -9.06
CA ASP A 313 4.14 20.81 -10.17
C ASP A 313 3.64 20.28 -11.53
N ASN A 314 2.36 20.55 -11.87
CA ASN A 314 1.68 20.04 -13.07
C ASN A 314 1.62 18.52 -13.19
N LYS A 315 1.90 17.78 -12.12
CA LYS A 315 1.72 16.33 -12.06
C LYS A 315 0.33 15.97 -11.58
N LEU A 316 -0.27 15.02 -12.26
CA LEU A 316 -1.62 14.52 -12.00
C LEU A 316 -1.57 13.01 -11.78
N ARG A 317 -2.52 12.48 -11.01
CA ARG A 317 -2.62 11.05 -10.74
C ARG A 317 -4.03 10.55 -10.98
N ILE A 318 -4.10 9.38 -11.60
CA ILE A 318 -5.29 8.56 -11.83
C ILE A 318 -5.04 7.21 -11.17
N VAL A 319 -6.06 6.64 -10.54
CA VAL A 319 -5.99 5.29 -9.96
C VAL A 319 -7.21 4.51 -10.40
N THR A 320 -6.98 3.42 -11.15
CA THR A 320 -8.04 2.48 -11.54
C THR A 320 -8.37 1.53 -10.39
N HIS A 321 -9.64 1.10 -10.30
CA HIS A 321 -10.13 0.29 -9.19
C HIS A 321 -11.43 -0.45 -9.54
N LEU A 322 -11.92 -1.27 -8.60
CA LEU A 322 -13.08 -2.15 -8.76
C LEU A 322 -14.35 -1.44 -9.30
N ASP A 323 -14.66 -0.25 -8.78
CA ASP A 323 -15.88 0.50 -9.17
C ASP A 323 -15.73 1.23 -10.51
N TYR A 324 -14.53 1.26 -11.09
CA TYR A 324 -14.28 1.82 -12.41
C TYR A 324 -14.61 0.77 -13.48
N THR A 325 -15.84 0.82 -13.99
CA THR A 325 -16.39 -0.16 -14.92
C THR A 325 -15.83 -0.01 -16.34
N GLU A 326 -16.09 -1.00 -17.19
CA GLU A 326 -15.69 -0.95 -18.62
C GLU A 326 -16.40 0.20 -19.36
N GLU A 327 -17.67 0.42 -19.08
CA GLU A 327 -18.42 1.54 -19.67
C GLU A 327 -17.80 2.90 -19.27
N MET A 328 -17.44 3.06 -18.00
CA MET A 328 -16.75 4.26 -17.51
C MET A 328 -15.38 4.43 -18.19
N HIS A 329 -14.65 3.32 -18.41
CA HIS A 329 -13.35 3.32 -19.05
C HIS A 329 -13.43 3.81 -20.49
N GLN A 330 -14.32 3.26 -21.28
CA GLN A 330 -14.50 3.68 -22.67
C GLN A 330 -14.97 5.16 -22.77
N ALA A 331 -15.87 5.57 -21.89
CA ALA A 331 -16.29 6.98 -21.80
C ALA A 331 -15.11 7.90 -21.44
N PHE A 332 -14.26 7.51 -20.48
CA PHE A 332 -13.10 8.29 -20.08
C PHE A 332 -12.07 8.43 -21.20
N LEU A 333 -11.71 7.34 -21.88
CA LEU A 333 -10.78 7.38 -23.01
C LEU A 333 -11.30 8.29 -24.13
N LYS A 334 -12.61 8.23 -24.43
CA LYS A 334 -13.24 9.13 -25.41
C LYS A 334 -13.10 10.59 -24.99
N ILE A 335 -13.43 10.91 -23.73
CA ILE A 335 -13.33 12.28 -23.20
C ILE A 335 -11.89 12.78 -23.26
N LEU A 336 -10.88 11.97 -22.89
CA LEU A 336 -9.47 12.35 -23.00
C LEU A 336 -9.08 12.74 -24.43
N ASN A 337 -9.52 11.98 -25.44
CA ASN A 337 -9.24 12.27 -26.86
C ASN A 337 -9.98 13.50 -27.39
N GLU A 338 -11.08 13.90 -26.77
CA GLU A 338 -11.86 15.09 -27.15
C GLU A 338 -11.39 16.38 -26.47
N LEU A 339 -10.52 16.27 -25.42
CA LEU A 339 -10.00 17.45 -24.72
C LEU A 339 -9.14 18.32 -25.63
N LYS A 340 -9.36 19.63 -25.57
CA LYS A 340 -8.60 20.65 -26.28
C LYS A 340 -8.17 21.77 -25.32
N PHE A 341 -6.93 22.19 -25.47
CA PHE A 341 -6.31 23.29 -24.72
C PHE A 341 -5.66 24.28 -25.66
#